data_6f8fd7708c80c3d421c8b56399ec0f6f
#
_entry.id   6f8fd7708c80c3d421c8b56399ec0f6f
#
_cell.length_a   1.000
_cell.length_b   1.000
_cell.length_c   1.000
_cell.angle_alpha   90.00
_cell.angle_beta   90.00
_cell.angle_gamma   90.00
#
_symmetry.space_group_name_H-M   'P 1'
#
loop_
_entity.id
_entity.type
_entity.pdbx_description
1 polymer ?
#
loop_
_entity_poly.entity_id
_entity_poly.type
_entity_poly.pdbx_seq_one_letter_code
_entity_poly.pdbx_strand_id
1 'polypeptide(L)'
;MAPLVPCFNAETLPDHVNTIRRNFQDKRRKGPDVNLKECQLLEMLQYSCNPPQEEIPKPGVIVCKPVVRLFRRCAGGLTVETTSWEPLRQADEARKQTGTTTP
;
A
#
# COMPACT_ATOMS: atom_id res chain seq x y z
N MET A 1 -23.48 -2.26 -12.00
CA MET A 1 -22.22 -3.00 -11.93
C MET A 1 -21.06 -2.06 -11.60
N ALA A 2 -20.30 -2.38 -10.60
CA ALA A 2 -19.13 -1.57 -10.29
C ALA A 2 -18.06 -1.78 -11.38
N PRO A 3 -17.33 -0.73 -11.78
CA PRO A 3 -16.24 -0.90 -12.73
C PRO A 3 -15.14 -1.77 -12.14
N LEU A 4 -14.47 -2.52 -13.00
CA LEU A 4 -13.34 -3.32 -12.58
C LEU A 4 -12.20 -2.41 -12.13
N VAL A 5 -11.64 -2.71 -10.95
CA VAL A 5 -10.46 -1.99 -10.45
C VAL A 5 -9.22 -2.69 -11.01
N PRO A 6 -8.33 -1.95 -11.69
CA PRO A 6 -7.12 -2.57 -12.21
C PRO A 6 -6.22 -3.04 -11.06
N CYS A 7 -5.65 -4.24 -11.24
CA CYS A 7 -4.69 -4.79 -10.31
C CYS A 7 -3.28 -4.64 -10.88
N PHE A 8 -2.32 -4.32 -10.04
CA PHE A 8 -0.94 -4.17 -10.46
C PHE A 8 -0.01 -4.60 -9.33
N ASN A 9 1.25 -4.86 -9.68
CA ASN A 9 2.25 -5.25 -8.72
C ASN A 9 2.58 -4.08 -7.78
N ALA A 10 2.68 -4.35 -6.49
CA ALA A 10 2.98 -3.30 -5.51
C ALA A 10 4.31 -2.60 -5.78
N GLU A 11 5.26 -3.26 -6.45
CA GLU A 11 6.53 -2.64 -6.81
C GLU A 11 6.36 -1.44 -7.74
N THR A 12 5.28 -1.40 -8.52
CA THR A 12 5.02 -0.31 -9.46
C THR A 12 4.14 0.79 -8.87
N LEU A 13 3.81 0.70 -7.58
CA LEU A 13 2.96 1.70 -6.93
C LEU A 13 3.49 3.13 -7.09
N PRO A 14 4.80 3.42 -6.97
CA PRO A 14 5.29 4.78 -7.15
C PRO A 14 4.97 5.39 -8.51
N ASP A 15 4.89 4.56 -9.55
CA ASP A 15 4.50 5.04 -10.88
C ASP A 15 3.00 5.27 -10.99
N HIS A 16 2.21 4.40 -10.35
CA HIS A 16 0.75 4.48 -10.43
C HIS A 16 0.18 5.68 -9.70
N VAL A 17 0.83 6.17 -8.65
CA VAL A 17 0.32 7.33 -7.90
C VAL A 17 0.37 8.60 -8.72
N ASN A 18 1.16 8.64 -9.78
CA ASN A 18 1.30 9.80 -10.65
C ASN A 18 0.35 9.75 -11.86
N THR A 19 -0.47 8.71 -11.95
CA THR A 19 -1.44 8.55 -13.02
C THR A 19 -2.85 8.52 -12.47
N ILE A 20 -3.80 8.99 -13.25
CA ILE A 20 -5.22 8.85 -12.96
C ILE A 20 -5.87 8.20 -14.16
N ARG A 21 -6.91 7.41 -13.91
CA ARG A 21 -7.67 6.77 -14.96
C ARG A 21 -8.98 7.52 -15.17
N ARG A 22 -9.16 8.01 -16.38
CA ARG A 22 -10.34 8.78 -16.74
C ARG A 22 -10.80 8.36 -18.13
N ASN A 23 -12.08 7.99 -18.28
CA ASN A 23 -12.64 7.54 -19.55
C ASN A 23 -11.84 6.39 -20.17
N PHE A 24 -11.46 5.40 -19.33
CA PHE A 24 -10.67 4.23 -19.73
C PHE A 24 -9.28 4.55 -20.26
N GLN A 25 -8.79 5.76 -20.05
CA GLN A 25 -7.44 6.16 -20.43
C GLN A 25 -6.65 6.56 -19.21
N ASP A 26 -5.39 6.14 -19.17
CA ASP A 26 -4.48 6.56 -18.13
C ASP A 26 -3.87 7.91 -18.49
N LYS A 27 -4.00 8.87 -17.60
CA LYS A 27 -3.43 10.20 -17.79
C LYS A 27 -2.54 10.55 -16.60
N ARG A 28 -1.50 11.33 -16.88
CA ARG A 28 -0.64 11.81 -15.82
C ARG A 28 -1.42 12.76 -14.91
N ARG A 29 -1.23 12.62 -13.60
CA ARG A 29 -1.85 13.51 -12.61
C ARG A 29 -1.31 14.92 -12.80
N LYS A 30 -2.18 15.91 -12.72
CA LYS A 30 -1.75 17.31 -12.78
C LYS A 30 -0.98 17.68 -11.54
N GLY A 31 0.04 18.52 -11.72
CA GLY A 31 0.88 18.99 -10.64
C GLY A 31 2.23 18.30 -10.58
N PRO A 32 3.03 18.58 -9.55
CA PRO A 32 4.34 17.94 -9.42
C PRO A 32 4.20 16.46 -9.14
N ASP A 33 5.22 15.70 -9.52
CA ASP A 33 5.26 14.26 -9.25
C ASP A 33 5.22 13.97 -7.75
N VAL A 34 4.48 12.94 -7.40
CA VAL A 34 4.38 12.48 -6.02
C VAL A 34 5.52 11.52 -5.75
N ASN A 35 6.32 11.81 -4.71
CA ASN A 35 7.34 10.89 -4.23
C ASN A 35 6.86 10.29 -2.91
N LEU A 36 6.43 9.03 -2.94
CA LEU A 36 5.86 8.37 -1.76
C LEU A 36 6.83 8.33 -0.59
N LYS A 37 8.13 8.23 -0.84
CA LYS A 37 9.13 8.18 0.22
C LYS A 37 9.19 9.46 1.05
N GLU A 38 8.80 10.57 0.45
CA GLU A 38 8.80 11.88 1.12
C GLU A 38 7.48 12.17 1.81
N CYS A 39 6.46 11.37 1.56
CA CYS A 39 5.15 11.56 2.18
C CYS A 39 5.14 11.03 3.61
N GLN A 40 4.25 11.59 4.43
CA GLN A 40 4.12 11.20 5.82
C GLN A 40 3.58 9.77 5.93
N LEU A 41 4.28 8.93 6.68
CA LEU A 41 3.84 7.55 6.93
C LEU A 41 2.83 7.54 8.08
N LEU A 42 1.69 6.94 7.81
CA LEU A 42 0.63 6.76 8.80
C LEU A 42 0.35 5.28 8.97
N GLU A 43 -0.03 4.91 10.17
CA GLU A 43 -0.34 3.51 10.50
C GLU A 43 -1.74 3.44 11.09
N MET A 44 -2.51 2.46 10.62
CA MET A 44 -3.84 2.20 11.14
C MET A 44 -3.93 0.74 11.56
N LEU A 45 -4.44 0.50 12.76
CA LEU A 45 -4.68 -0.85 13.24
C LEU A 45 -6.16 -1.20 12.99
N GLN A 46 -6.36 -2.30 12.28
CA GLN A 46 -7.67 -2.83 11.98
C GLN A 46 -7.73 -4.28 12.45
N TYR A 47 -8.91 -4.75 12.79
CA TYR A 47 -9.09 -6.13 13.23
C TYR A 47 -9.91 -6.89 12.21
N SER A 48 -9.43 -8.10 11.87
CA SER A 48 -10.17 -9.07 11.07
C SER A 48 -10.73 -10.11 12.01
N CYS A 49 -12.05 -10.20 12.07
CA CYS A 49 -12.72 -11.10 13.01
C CYS A 49 -13.25 -12.32 12.28
N ASN A 50 -13.05 -13.49 12.86
CA ASN A 50 -13.44 -14.79 12.32
C ASN A 50 -13.02 -14.94 10.86
N PRO A 51 -11.69 -14.84 10.56
CA PRO A 51 -11.23 -14.95 9.18
C PRO A 51 -11.58 -16.32 8.58
N PRO A 52 -11.94 -16.36 7.29
CA PRO A 52 -12.42 -17.62 6.65
C PRO A 52 -11.41 -18.76 6.65
N GLN A 53 -10.11 -18.44 6.72
CA GLN A 53 -9.05 -19.42 6.70
C GLN A 53 -8.80 -20.05 8.06
N GLU A 54 -9.51 -19.65 9.10
CA GLU A 54 -9.26 -20.14 10.45
C GLU A 54 -10.49 -20.83 11.03
N GLU A 55 -10.21 -21.83 11.84
CA GLU A 55 -11.25 -22.52 12.58
C GLU A 55 -11.89 -21.59 13.60
N ILE A 56 -13.21 -21.60 13.64
CA ILE A 56 -13.95 -20.95 14.72
C ILE A 56 -13.89 -21.88 15.92
N PRO A 57 -13.21 -21.50 17.02
CA PRO A 57 -12.97 -22.44 18.11
C PRO A 57 -14.24 -22.90 18.82
N LYS A 58 -15.25 -22.02 18.96
CA LYS A 58 -16.51 -22.37 19.63
C LYS A 58 -17.64 -21.50 19.09
N PRO A 59 -18.87 -22.03 19.05
CA PRO A 59 -20.02 -21.19 18.71
C PRO A 59 -20.14 -20.02 19.66
N GLY A 60 -20.40 -18.82 19.12
CA GLY A 60 -20.56 -17.62 19.91
C GLY A 60 -19.28 -16.94 20.35
N VAL A 61 -18.12 -17.51 20.00
CA VAL A 61 -16.82 -16.89 20.28
C VAL A 61 -16.34 -16.13 19.03
N ILE A 62 -16.00 -14.86 19.24
CA ILE A 62 -15.44 -14.03 18.17
C ILE A 62 -13.93 -13.94 18.37
N VAL A 63 -13.18 -14.38 17.37
CA VAL A 63 -11.72 -14.31 17.38
C VAL A 63 -11.30 -13.25 16.39
N CYS A 64 -10.55 -12.26 16.85
CA CYS A 64 -10.09 -11.15 16.00
C CYS A 64 -8.57 -11.14 15.95
N LYS A 65 -8.03 -10.88 14.75
CA LYS A 65 -6.60 -10.71 14.53
C LYS A 65 -6.31 -9.28 14.14
N PRO A 66 -5.23 -8.69 14.68
CA PRO A 66 -4.85 -7.35 14.25
C PRO A 66 -4.29 -7.37 12.83
N VAL A 67 -4.67 -6.38 12.05
CA VAL A 67 -4.13 -6.15 10.71
C VAL A 67 -3.61 -4.73 10.68
N VAL A 68 -2.32 -4.58 10.43
CA VAL A 68 -1.70 -3.26 10.33
C VAL A 68 -1.80 -2.79 8.89
N ARG A 69 -2.36 -1.60 8.70
CA ARG A 69 -2.47 -0.97 7.38
C ARG A 69 -1.64 0.29 7.37
N LEU A 70 -0.84 0.46 6.34
CA LEU A 70 0.09 1.58 6.19
C LEU A 70 -0.39 2.49 5.07
N PHE A 71 -0.25 3.79 5.31
CA PHE A 71 -0.67 4.81 4.36
C PHE A 71 0.41 5.88 4.27
N ARG A 72 0.51 6.52 3.11
CA ARG A 72 1.32 7.71 2.93
C ARG A 72 0.41 8.89 2.63
N ARG A 73 0.55 9.94 3.42
CA ARG A 73 -0.18 11.19 3.20
C ARG A 73 0.75 12.19 2.54
N CYS A 74 0.43 12.55 1.32
CA CYS A 74 1.27 13.40 0.51
C CYS A 74 0.74 14.83 0.48
N ALA A 75 1.59 15.76 0.06
CA ALA A 75 1.19 17.14 -0.12
C ALA A 75 0.01 17.22 -1.10
N GLY A 76 -0.91 18.16 -0.84
CA GLY A 76 -2.11 18.27 -1.65
C GLY A 76 -3.26 17.40 -1.23
N GLY A 77 -3.13 16.68 -0.11
CA GLY A 77 -4.21 15.87 0.46
C GLY A 77 -4.34 14.47 -0.11
N LEU A 78 -3.42 14.04 -0.95
CA LEU A 78 -3.43 12.67 -1.49
C LEU A 78 -3.01 11.69 -0.39
N THR A 79 -3.84 10.70 -0.15
CA THR A 79 -3.52 9.61 0.78
C THR A 79 -3.58 8.29 0.02
N VAL A 80 -2.51 7.50 0.13
CA VAL A 80 -2.34 6.25 -0.60
C VAL A 80 -2.05 5.14 0.38
N GLU A 81 -2.73 4.02 0.26
CA GLU A 81 -2.42 2.85 1.08
C GLU A 81 -1.15 2.17 0.53
N THR A 82 -0.16 2.00 1.40
CA THR A 82 1.16 1.47 1.02
C THR A 82 1.53 0.20 1.79
N THR A 83 0.54 -0.50 2.33
CA THR A 83 0.77 -1.70 3.16
C THR A 83 1.65 -2.72 2.44
N SER A 84 1.36 -3.01 1.18
CA SER A 84 2.12 -4.02 0.41
C SER A 84 3.41 -3.46 -0.18
N TRP A 85 3.54 -2.15 -0.29
CA TRP A 85 4.71 -1.51 -0.88
C TRP A 85 5.83 -1.27 0.14
N GLU A 86 5.50 -0.95 1.39
CA GLU A 86 6.52 -0.59 2.39
C GLU A 86 7.57 -1.69 2.60
N PRO A 87 7.19 -2.99 2.72
CA PRO A 87 8.22 -4.03 2.86
C PRO A 87 9.13 -4.14 1.64
N LEU A 88 8.58 -3.96 0.44
CA LEU A 88 9.37 -4.01 -0.79
C LEU A 88 10.36 -2.85 -0.86
N ARG A 89 9.91 -1.65 -0.47
CA ARG A 89 10.78 -0.47 -0.40
C ARG A 89 11.93 -0.69 0.57
N GLN A 90 11.62 -1.21 1.75
CA GLN A 90 12.63 -1.45 2.78
C GLN A 90 13.65 -2.49 2.33
N ALA A 91 13.20 -3.56 1.68
CA ALA A 91 14.09 -4.60 1.16
C ALA A 91 15.00 -4.05 0.06
N ASP A 92 14.47 -3.20 -0.81
CA ASP A 92 15.24 -2.60 -1.90
C ASP A 92 16.31 -1.65 -1.35
N GLU A 93 15.98 -0.84 -0.36
CA GLU A 93 16.92 0.06 0.29
C GLU A 93 18.02 -0.71 1.02
N ALA A 94 17.66 -1.81 1.70
CA ALA A 94 18.64 -2.65 2.36
C ALA A 94 19.61 -3.27 1.37
N ARG A 95 19.13 -3.71 0.20
CA ARG A 95 19.99 -4.23 -0.87
C ARG A 95 20.97 -3.18 -1.38
N LYS A 96 20.48 -1.97 -1.59
CA LYS A 96 21.33 -0.87 -2.06
C LYS A 96 22.41 -0.53 -1.05
N GLN A 97 22.08 -0.50 0.23
CA GLN A 97 23.07 -0.25 1.27
C GLN A 97 24.10 -1.36 1.35
N THR A 98 23.68 -2.61 1.23
CA THR A 98 24.61 -3.74 1.23
C THR A 98 25.53 -3.69 0.01
N GLY A 99 24.97 -3.32 -1.13
CA GLY A 99 25.77 -3.20 -2.37
C GLY A 99 26.81 -2.10 -2.31
N THR A 100 26.57 -1.02 -1.57
CA THR A 100 27.51 0.09 -1.45
C THR A 100 28.60 -0.17 -0.43
N THR A 101 28.38 -1.07 0.53
CA THR A 101 29.36 -1.40 1.56
C THR A 101 30.26 -2.57 1.23
N THR A 102 29.98 -3.29 0.15
CA THR A 102 30.80 -4.42 -0.26
C THR A 102 32.07 -3.90 -0.94
N PRO A 103 33.23 -4.23 -0.46
CA PRO A 103 34.49 -3.82 -1.11
C PRO A 103 34.71 -4.53 -2.45
#